data_59e848da185126572bd62b2d3e6e19cb
#
_entry.id   59e848da185126572bd62b2d3e6e19cb
#
_cell.length_a   1.000
_cell.length_b   1.000
_cell.length_c   1.000
_cell.angle_alpha   90.00
_cell.angle_beta   90.00
_cell.angle_gamma   90.00
#
_symmetry.space_group_name_H-M   'P 1'
#
loop_
_entity.id
_entity.type
_entity.pdbx_description
1 polymer ?
#
loop_
_entity_poly.entity_id
_entity_poly.type
_entity_poly.pdbx_seq_one_letter_code
_entity_poly.pdbx_strand_id
1 'polypeptide(L)'
;MILQNLFRGEDELVTAQPHEAIGAVVAKMESKNVGAVVVVDDTRKVVGIVTDRDVALALGQNLATPDTSISTIMTKDVVTIWEDEGVFNATQYLYGKKVRRLPVVDHSDRLVGMVTFDDLVAVLAREFFNVAQALEPALHEPV
;
A
#
# COMPACT_ATOMS: atom_id res chain seq x y z
N MET A 1 -4.28 -18.22 1.90
CA MET A 1 -3.02 -17.54 1.56
C MET A 1 -2.77 -16.43 2.57
N ILE A 2 -1.60 -16.39 3.15
CA ILE A 2 -1.22 -15.43 4.18
C ILE A 2 -0.57 -14.22 3.50
N LEU A 3 -0.87 -13.01 3.98
CA LEU A 3 -0.35 -11.76 3.40
C LEU A 3 1.17 -11.66 3.41
N GLN A 4 1.84 -12.30 4.39
CA GLN A 4 3.31 -12.27 4.50
C GLN A 4 4.04 -12.64 3.22
N ASN A 5 3.42 -13.43 2.36
CA ASN A 5 4.03 -13.87 1.11
C ASN A 5 3.74 -12.93 -0.06
N LEU A 6 2.97 -11.87 0.16
CA LEU A 6 2.44 -11.02 -0.91
C LEU A 6 2.86 -9.57 -0.80
N PHE A 7 3.15 -9.07 0.39
CA PHE A 7 3.48 -7.67 0.52
C PHE A 7 4.96 -7.41 0.24
N ARG A 8 5.24 -6.20 -0.18
CA ARG A 8 6.62 -5.75 -0.40
C ARG A 8 7.34 -5.67 0.93
N GLY A 9 8.55 -6.21 0.98
CA GLY A 9 9.38 -6.19 2.18
C GLY A 9 9.82 -4.78 2.58
N GLU A 10 10.40 -4.66 3.78
CA GLU A 10 10.85 -3.36 4.31
C GLU A 10 11.78 -2.61 3.35
N ASP A 11 12.62 -3.31 2.60
CA ASP A 11 13.58 -2.71 1.69
C ASP A 11 12.92 -2.00 0.50
N GLU A 12 11.69 -2.38 0.17
CA GLU A 12 10.92 -1.78 -0.94
C GLU A 12 9.93 -0.72 -0.46
N LEU A 13 9.80 -0.53 0.85
CA LEU A 13 8.88 0.43 1.42
C LEU A 13 9.48 1.83 1.41
N VAL A 14 8.71 2.78 0.92
CA VAL A 14 9.06 4.20 0.98
C VAL A 14 8.28 4.83 2.13
N THR A 15 9.00 5.37 3.09
CA THR A 15 8.41 5.99 4.28
C THR A 15 8.91 7.41 4.45
N ALA A 16 8.16 8.19 5.22
CA ALA A 16 8.56 9.53 5.65
C ALA A 16 8.16 9.73 7.11
N GLN A 17 8.78 10.70 7.76
CA GLN A 17 8.35 11.14 9.09
C GLN A 17 7.47 12.39 8.95
N PRO A 18 6.60 12.66 9.95
CA PRO A 18 5.61 13.74 9.84
C PRO A 18 6.20 15.13 9.58
N HIS A 19 7.43 15.39 10.04
CA HIS A 19 8.08 16.69 9.90
C HIS A 19 8.75 16.91 8.54
N GLU A 20 8.87 15.86 7.71
CA GLU A 20 9.52 15.99 6.40
C GLU A 20 8.72 16.92 5.49
N ALA A 21 9.43 17.72 4.71
CA ALA A 21 8.80 18.65 3.77
C ALA A 21 8.19 17.91 2.58
N ILE A 22 7.09 18.45 2.06
CA ILE A 22 6.41 17.89 0.87
C ILE A 22 7.40 17.68 -0.27
N GLY A 23 8.30 18.66 -0.54
CA GLY A 23 9.29 18.55 -1.60
C GLY A 23 10.22 17.36 -1.42
N ALA A 24 10.64 17.07 -0.18
CA ALA A 24 11.49 15.91 0.12
C ALA A 24 10.75 14.60 -0.11
N VAL A 25 9.48 14.54 0.26
CA VAL A 25 8.64 13.35 0.05
C VAL A 25 8.39 13.10 -1.45
N VAL A 26 8.14 14.17 -2.21
CA VAL A 26 7.99 14.08 -3.67
C VAL A 26 9.27 13.53 -4.32
N ALA A 27 10.44 13.97 -3.85
CA ALA A 27 11.71 13.44 -4.34
C ALA A 27 11.86 11.94 -4.08
N LYS A 28 11.38 11.45 -2.95
CA LYS A 28 11.33 10.00 -2.67
C LYS A 28 10.38 9.27 -3.62
N MET A 29 9.21 9.84 -3.88
CA MET A 29 8.25 9.27 -4.84
C MET A 29 8.88 9.11 -6.22
N GLU A 30 9.60 10.13 -6.68
CA GLU A 30 10.26 10.10 -7.98
C GLU A 30 11.39 9.07 -8.02
N SER A 31 12.29 9.09 -7.04
CA SER A 31 13.46 8.22 -7.03
C SER A 31 13.09 6.73 -6.90
N LYS A 32 12.01 6.42 -6.21
CA LYS A 32 11.52 5.05 -6.01
C LYS A 32 10.37 4.66 -6.94
N ASN A 33 9.92 5.58 -7.76
CA ASN A 33 8.80 5.39 -8.69
C ASN A 33 7.54 4.86 -7.99
N VAL A 34 7.13 5.53 -6.92
CA VAL A 34 5.93 5.19 -6.15
C VAL A 34 5.01 6.40 -6.09
N GLY A 35 3.69 6.14 -6.03
CA GLY A 35 2.67 7.19 -5.93
C GLY A 35 2.10 7.36 -4.52
N ALA A 36 2.64 6.63 -3.53
CA ALA A 36 2.21 6.74 -2.15
C ALA A 36 3.38 6.52 -1.20
N VAL A 37 3.36 7.23 -0.08
CA VAL A 37 4.38 7.12 0.98
C VAL A 37 3.65 6.97 2.30
N VAL A 38 4.06 5.99 3.09
CA VAL A 38 3.53 5.81 4.45
C VAL A 38 4.31 6.69 5.40
N VAL A 39 3.58 7.44 6.23
CA VAL A 39 4.19 8.31 7.23
C VAL A 39 4.22 7.57 8.55
N VAL A 40 5.40 7.44 9.14
CA VAL A 40 5.62 6.71 10.38
C VAL A 40 6.29 7.61 11.41
N ASP A 41 6.05 7.31 12.69
CA ASP A 41 6.74 8.00 13.80
C ASP A 41 8.11 7.35 14.07
N ASP A 42 8.78 7.81 15.15
CA ASP A 42 10.11 7.32 15.51
C ASP A 42 10.14 5.84 15.87
N THR A 43 8.99 5.26 16.21
CA THR A 43 8.85 3.83 16.54
C THR A 43 8.35 3.01 15.36
N ARG A 44 8.27 3.59 14.16
CA ARG A 44 7.74 2.99 12.92
C ARG A 44 6.24 2.70 12.97
N LYS A 45 5.51 3.30 13.89
CA LYS A 45 4.05 3.21 13.87
C LYS A 45 3.48 4.08 12.76
N VAL A 46 2.48 3.58 12.06
CA VAL A 46 1.82 4.30 10.97
C VAL A 46 1.01 5.45 11.57
N VAL A 47 1.33 6.68 11.15
CA VAL A 47 0.62 7.89 11.58
C VAL A 47 -0.09 8.60 10.43
N GLY A 48 0.22 8.23 9.19
CA GLY A 48 -0.42 8.82 8.03
C GLY A 48 -0.03 8.12 6.74
N ILE A 49 -0.71 8.53 5.67
CA ILE A 49 -0.35 8.14 4.30
C ILE A 49 -0.57 9.35 3.40
N VAL A 50 0.31 9.53 2.45
CA VAL A 50 0.23 10.61 1.48
C VAL A 50 0.40 10.04 0.07
N THR A 51 -0.40 10.54 -0.86
CA THR A 51 -0.32 10.16 -2.26
C THR A 51 0.13 11.34 -3.11
N ASP A 52 0.55 11.06 -4.33
CA ASP A 52 0.87 12.09 -5.33
C ASP A 52 -0.34 12.99 -5.62
N ARG A 53 -1.55 12.44 -5.58
CA ARG A 53 -2.77 13.23 -5.72
C ARG A 53 -2.96 14.20 -4.55
N ASP A 54 -2.71 13.77 -3.32
CA ASP A 54 -2.80 14.65 -2.14
C ASP A 54 -1.85 15.84 -2.29
N VAL A 55 -0.63 15.59 -2.76
CA VAL A 55 0.36 16.63 -3.02
C VAL A 55 -0.12 17.59 -4.11
N ALA A 56 -0.59 17.05 -5.24
CA ALA A 56 -1.06 17.87 -6.37
C ALA A 56 -2.21 18.78 -5.96
N LEU A 57 -3.19 18.25 -5.21
CA LEU A 57 -4.33 19.03 -4.75
C LEU A 57 -3.92 20.12 -3.76
N ALA A 58 -3.04 19.80 -2.82
CA ALA A 58 -2.58 20.75 -1.82
C ALA A 58 -1.81 21.93 -2.46
N LEU A 59 -0.89 21.64 -3.36
CA LEU A 59 -0.11 22.67 -4.05
C LEU A 59 -0.97 23.45 -5.04
N GLY A 60 -1.83 22.76 -5.80
CA GLY A 60 -2.69 23.39 -6.80
C GLY A 60 -3.73 24.34 -6.20
N GLN A 61 -4.20 24.06 -4.99
CA GLN A 61 -5.15 24.89 -4.26
C GLN A 61 -4.49 25.91 -3.33
N ASN A 62 -3.17 26.02 -3.37
CA ASN A 62 -2.38 26.93 -2.51
C ASN A 62 -2.60 26.67 -1.00
N LEU A 63 -2.88 25.42 -0.63
CA LEU A 63 -3.02 25.02 0.78
C LEU A 63 -1.66 24.70 1.42
N ALA A 64 -0.64 24.49 0.61
CA ALA A 64 0.71 24.13 1.05
C ALA A 64 1.75 24.59 0.02
N THR A 65 2.99 24.62 0.46
CA THR A 65 4.18 24.87 -0.39
C THR A 65 5.11 23.65 -0.29
N PRO A 66 6.14 23.52 -1.14
CA PRO A 66 7.11 22.44 -1.03
C PRO A 66 7.82 22.36 0.33
N ASP A 67 7.87 23.46 1.08
CA ASP A 67 8.51 23.49 2.42
C ASP A 67 7.55 23.12 3.56
N THR A 68 6.27 22.94 3.27
CA THR A 68 5.27 22.56 4.28
C THR A 68 5.49 21.12 4.73
N SER A 69 5.35 20.86 6.05
CA SER A 69 5.45 19.50 6.61
C SER A 69 4.40 18.58 6.04
N ILE A 70 4.76 17.35 5.74
CA ILE A 70 3.85 16.36 5.19
C ILE A 70 2.67 16.07 6.11
N SER A 71 2.86 16.23 7.43
CA SER A 71 1.78 16.06 8.42
C SER A 71 0.57 16.95 8.17
N THR A 72 0.75 18.07 7.48
CA THR A 72 -0.32 19.02 7.18
C THR A 72 -1.31 18.46 6.14
N ILE A 73 -0.83 17.63 5.21
CA ILE A 73 -1.64 17.14 4.09
C ILE A 73 -1.90 15.65 4.11
N MET A 74 -1.23 14.87 4.97
CA MET A 74 -1.40 13.42 5.03
C MET A 74 -2.79 13.04 5.53
N THR A 75 -3.29 11.89 5.08
CA THR A 75 -4.46 11.24 5.66
C THR A 75 -4.04 10.58 6.97
N LYS A 76 -4.73 10.90 8.07
CA LYS A 76 -4.33 10.45 9.43
C LYS A 76 -5.00 9.16 9.87
N ASP A 77 -6.23 8.92 9.46
CA ASP A 77 -6.98 7.71 9.83
C ASP A 77 -6.67 6.60 8.82
N VAL A 78 -5.46 6.06 8.91
CA VAL A 78 -5.00 5.05 7.97
C VAL A 78 -5.56 3.68 8.34
N VAL A 79 -6.21 3.04 7.37
CA VAL A 79 -6.65 1.65 7.51
C VAL A 79 -5.42 0.76 7.33
N THR A 80 -5.12 -0.04 8.35
CA THR A 80 -4.00 -0.98 8.35
C THR A 80 -4.51 -2.41 8.50
N ILE A 81 -3.65 -3.38 8.18
CA ILE A 81 -3.96 -4.79 8.35
C ILE A 81 -2.76 -5.48 9.00
N TRP A 82 -3.01 -6.47 9.85
CA TRP A 82 -1.94 -7.25 10.49
C TRP A 82 -1.29 -8.21 9.49
N GLU A 83 0.02 -8.42 9.65
CA GLU A 83 0.82 -9.25 8.75
C GLU A 83 0.38 -10.72 8.70
N ASP A 84 -0.26 -11.22 9.74
CA ASP A 84 -0.73 -12.61 9.82
C ASP A 84 -2.19 -12.78 9.37
N GLU A 85 -2.85 -11.71 8.92
CA GLU A 85 -4.18 -11.82 8.33
C GLU A 85 -4.11 -12.39 6.90
N GLY A 86 -5.23 -12.95 6.44
CA GLY A 86 -5.30 -13.59 5.13
C GLY A 86 -5.70 -12.63 4.02
N VAL A 87 -5.51 -13.08 2.77
CA VAL A 87 -5.88 -12.34 1.56
C VAL A 87 -7.37 -12.03 1.55
N PHE A 88 -8.20 -12.94 2.02
CA PHE A 88 -9.65 -12.71 2.07
C PHE A 88 -9.97 -11.48 2.94
N ASN A 89 -9.36 -11.35 4.12
CA ASN A 89 -9.57 -10.20 4.97
C ASN A 89 -9.08 -8.91 4.30
N ALA A 90 -7.97 -8.96 3.59
CA ALA A 90 -7.46 -7.81 2.84
C ALA A 90 -8.48 -7.35 1.79
N THR A 91 -9.07 -8.27 1.04
CA THR A 91 -10.09 -7.92 0.04
C THR A 91 -11.33 -7.29 0.69
N GLN A 92 -11.72 -7.78 1.87
CA GLN A 92 -12.84 -7.21 2.63
C GLN A 92 -12.55 -5.77 3.07
N TYR A 93 -11.33 -5.50 3.54
CA TYR A 93 -10.93 -4.14 3.92
C TYR A 93 -10.92 -3.19 2.73
N LEU A 94 -10.38 -3.63 1.60
CA LEU A 94 -10.35 -2.81 0.38
C LEU A 94 -11.76 -2.44 -0.08
N TYR A 95 -12.67 -3.40 -0.08
CA TYR A 95 -14.06 -3.17 -0.47
C TYR A 95 -14.79 -2.31 0.57
N GLY A 96 -14.74 -2.71 1.84
CA GLY A 96 -15.53 -2.08 2.90
C GLY A 96 -15.07 -0.66 3.24
N LYS A 97 -13.77 -0.41 3.20
CA LYS A 97 -13.18 0.91 3.50
C LYS A 97 -12.92 1.73 2.26
N LYS A 98 -13.15 1.17 1.07
CA LYS A 98 -12.95 1.85 -0.23
C LYS A 98 -11.55 2.43 -0.39
N VAL A 99 -10.55 1.68 0.09
CA VAL A 99 -9.13 2.06 -0.04
C VAL A 99 -8.46 1.16 -1.08
N ARG A 100 -7.38 1.63 -1.68
CA ARG A 100 -6.62 0.88 -2.68
C ARG A 100 -5.27 0.39 -2.16
N ARG A 101 -4.89 0.82 -0.97
CA ARG A 101 -3.61 0.50 -0.34
C ARG A 101 -3.84 0.21 1.14
N LEU A 102 -3.20 -0.85 1.62
CA LEU A 102 -3.26 -1.25 3.02
C LEU A 102 -1.82 -1.37 3.55
N PRO A 103 -1.38 -0.45 4.39
CA PRO A 103 -0.15 -0.68 5.14
C PRO A 103 -0.32 -1.92 6.02
N VAL A 104 0.70 -2.79 5.99
CA VAL A 104 0.74 -4.02 6.77
C VAL A 104 1.58 -3.75 8.03
N VAL A 105 1.04 -4.09 9.18
CA VAL A 105 1.69 -3.85 10.48
C VAL A 105 1.85 -5.13 11.26
N ASP A 106 2.83 -5.16 12.16
CA ASP A 106 2.97 -6.23 13.14
C ASP A 106 2.03 -6.00 14.33
N HIS A 107 2.03 -6.89 15.31
CA HIS A 107 1.16 -6.78 16.49
C HIS A 107 1.57 -5.66 17.46
N SER A 108 2.68 -4.97 17.18
CA SER A 108 3.06 -3.73 17.87
C SER A 108 2.71 -2.48 17.05
N ASP A 109 1.89 -2.64 16.00
CA ASP A 109 1.46 -1.58 15.08
C ASP A 109 2.62 -0.94 14.29
N ARG A 110 3.76 -1.63 14.17
CA ARG A 110 4.88 -1.14 13.38
C ARG A 110 4.73 -1.58 11.93
N LEU A 111 5.06 -0.68 11.02
CA LEU A 111 4.98 -0.93 9.59
C LEU A 111 5.97 -2.02 9.16
N VAL A 112 5.47 -3.04 8.49
CA VAL A 112 6.29 -4.15 7.95
C VAL A 112 6.09 -4.36 6.45
N GLY A 113 5.06 -3.77 5.85
CA GLY A 113 4.80 -3.95 4.44
C GLY A 113 3.67 -3.10 3.90
N MET A 114 3.34 -3.32 2.64
CA MET A 114 2.25 -2.66 1.94
C MET A 114 1.59 -3.65 1.00
N VAL A 115 0.28 -3.70 1.01
CA VAL A 115 -0.53 -4.46 0.05
C VAL A 115 -1.40 -3.49 -0.72
N THR A 116 -1.35 -3.56 -2.05
CA THR A 116 -2.19 -2.72 -2.91
C THR A 116 -3.29 -3.57 -3.55
N PHE A 117 -4.34 -2.89 -4.01
CA PHE A 117 -5.38 -3.52 -4.81
C PHE A 117 -4.77 -4.23 -6.03
N ASP A 118 -3.82 -3.58 -6.71
CA ASP A 118 -3.18 -4.16 -7.88
C ASP A 118 -2.38 -5.41 -7.55
N ASP A 119 -1.71 -5.47 -6.40
CA ASP A 119 -0.99 -6.66 -5.93
C ASP A 119 -1.96 -7.84 -5.75
N LEU A 120 -3.13 -7.59 -5.15
CA LEU A 120 -4.14 -8.64 -4.95
C LEU A 120 -4.74 -9.11 -6.27
N VAL A 121 -5.02 -8.20 -7.19
CA VAL A 121 -5.52 -8.56 -8.53
C VAL A 121 -4.51 -9.45 -9.25
N ALA A 122 -3.22 -9.10 -9.20
CA ALA A 122 -2.16 -9.87 -9.83
C ALA A 122 -2.07 -11.29 -9.26
N VAL A 123 -2.15 -11.44 -7.94
CA VAL A 123 -2.11 -12.74 -7.27
C VAL A 123 -3.32 -13.59 -7.64
N LEU A 124 -4.52 -13.02 -7.57
CA LEU A 124 -5.75 -13.75 -7.90
C LEU A 124 -5.79 -14.15 -9.38
N ALA A 125 -5.30 -13.30 -10.27
CA ALA A 125 -5.19 -13.62 -11.69
C ALA A 125 -4.24 -14.79 -11.93
N ARG A 126 -3.12 -14.83 -11.22
CA ARG A 126 -2.15 -15.93 -11.33
C ARG A 126 -2.73 -17.23 -10.81
N GLU A 127 -3.41 -17.21 -9.68
CA GLU A 127 -4.07 -18.39 -9.12
C GLU A 127 -5.15 -18.92 -10.07
N PHE A 128 -5.95 -18.02 -10.64
CA PHE A 128 -6.98 -18.39 -11.63
C PHE A 128 -6.35 -19.03 -12.87
N PHE A 129 -5.26 -18.45 -13.37
CA PHE A 129 -4.54 -19.00 -14.52
C PHE A 129 -4.01 -20.39 -14.24
N ASN A 130 -3.45 -20.63 -13.06
CA ASN A 130 -2.94 -21.95 -12.66
C ASN A 130 -4.07 -23.00 -12.62
N VAL A 131 -5.23 -22.62 -12.09
CA VAL A 131 -6.40 -23.50 -12.07
C VAL A 131 -6.87 -23.80 -13.50
N ALA A 132 -6.92 -22.79 -14.36
CA ALA A 132 -7.32 -22.96 -15.76
C ALA A 132 -6.37 -23.91 -16.51
N GLN A 133 -5.06 -23.78 -16.28
CA GLN A 133 -4.08 -24.69 -16.87
C GLN A 133 -4.25 -26.12 -16.37
N ALA A 134 -4.59 -26.32 -15.10
CA ALA A 134 -4.83 -27.66 -14.55
C ALA A 134 -6.05 -28.34 -15.19
N LEU A 135 -7.01 -27.56 -15.67
CA LEU A 135 -8.19 -28.08 -16.36
C LEU A 135 -7.94 -28.39 -17.84
N GLU A 136 -6.96 -27.75 -18.48
CA GLU A 136 -6.71 -27.86 -19.91
C GLU A 136 -6.50 -29.29 -20.40
N PRO A 137 -5.68 -30.14 -19.73
CA PRO A 137 -5.54 -31.53 -20.14
C PRO A 137 -6.84 -32.31 -20.12
N ALA A 138 -7.71 -32.07 -19.14
CA ALA A 138 -8.99 -32.74 -19.02
C ALA A 138 -9.97 -32.36 -20.16
N LEU A 139 -9.83 -31.14 -20.69
CA LEU A 139 -10.64 -30.68 -21.82
C LEU A 139 -10.18 -31.26 -23.16
N HIS A 140 -8.95 -31.73 -23.26
CA HIS A 140 -8.36 -32.26 -24.47
C HIS A 140 -8.27 -33.79 -24.47
N GLU A 141 -8.60 -34.48 -23.37
CA GLU A 141 -8.64 -35.93 -23.36
C GLU A 141 -9.86 -36.41 -24.15
N PRO A 142 -9.67 -37.35 -25.10
CA PRO A 142 -10.79 -37.94 -25.82
C PRO A 142 -11.64 -38.76 -24.85
N VAL A 143 -12.92 -38.56 -24.90
CA VAL A 143 -13.88 -39.27 -24.05
C VAL A 143 -13.91 -40.76 -24.44
#